data_ddb650acdbebe91749f1d2c256904b8e
#
_entry.id   ddb650acdbebe91749f1d2c256904b8e
#
_cell.length_a   1.000
_cell.length_b   1.000
_cell.length_c   1.000
_cell.angle_alpha   90.00
_cell.angle_beta   90.00
_cell.angle_gamma   90.00
#
_symmetry.space_group_name_H-M   'P 1'
#
loop_
_entity.id
_entity.type
_entity.pdbx_description
1 polymer ?
#
loop_
_entity_poly.entity_id
_entity_poly.type
_entity_poly.pdbx_seq_one_letter_code
_entity_poly.pdbx_strand_id
1 'polypeptide(L)'
;MLKISLLSIIILIVSGCSTIQVTSEYNPKRDFSSLKTYAWLNDMDHPSDNLRINNELVIRSVRNAVEESLESKGFVKTTRDQADFLISWFGAIEQKVKAETITHFYAPYGYGTLYRDPAWNTQAQAVALKEYEKGSLIFDLLDPKSNTLIWRGIGQDRITEGLSGEKIKKNLHLAVSQILADFPPEIK
;
A
#
# COMPACT_ATOMS: atom_id res chain seq x y z
N MET A 1 -45.31 -37.24 -23.87
CA MET A 1 -44.09 -37.34 -23.02
C MET A 1 -43.13 -36.27 -23.48
N LEU A 2 -43.12 -35.13 -22.80
CA LEU A 2 -42.35 -33.95 -23.19
C LEU A 2 -41.02 -33.99 -22.41
N LYS A 3 -39.90 -34.22 -23.10
CA LYS A 3 -38.57 -34.22 -22.50
C LYS A 3 -38.10 -32.79 -22.38
N ILE A 4 -38.17 -32.23 -21.17
CA ILE A 4 -37.59 -30.92 -20.83
C ILE A 4 -36.10 -31.14 -20.69
N SER A 5 -35.34 -30.64 -21.70
CA SER A 5 -33.90 -30.60 -21.69
C SER A 5 -33.48 -29.39 -20.84
N LEU A 6 -33.00 -29.68 -19.64
CA LEU A 6 -32.49 -28.69 -18.70
C LEU A 6 -31.11 -28.22 -19.18
N LEU A 7 -31.09 -27.15 -19.96
CA LEU A 7 -29.85 -26.51 -20.42
C LEU A 7 -29.23 -25.74 -19.24
N SER A 8 -28.28 -26.38 -18.57
CA SER A 8 -27.48 -25.73 -17.52
C SER A 8 -26.66 -24.59 -18.11
N ILE A 9 -27.12 -23.36 -17.89
CA ILE A 9 -26.34 -22.15 -18.15
C ILE A 9 -25.27 -22.06 -17.07
N ILE A 10 -24.09 -22.52 -17.41
CA ILE A 10 -22.87 -22.24 -16.62
C ILE A 10 -22.51 -20.77 -16.85
N ILE A 11 -22.90 -19.92 -15.90
CA ILE A 11 -22.43 -18.55 -15.84
C ILE A 11 -20.94 -18.60 -15.47
N LEU A 12 -20.07 -18.51 -16.47
CA LEU A 12 -18.64 -18.20 -16.27
C LEU A 12 -18.57 -16.80 -15.67
N ILE A 13 -18.42 -16.72 -14.37
CA ILE A 13 -17.99 -15.52 -13.68
C ILE A 13 -16.52 -15.32 -14.11
N VAL A 14 -16.33 -14.54 -15.17
CA VAL A 14 -15.02 -14.01 -15.52
C VAL A 14 -14.69 -13.01 -14.42
N SER A 15 -14.07 -13.50 -13.36
CA SER A 15 -13.37 -12.66 -12.39
C SER A 15 -12.32 -11.92 -13.20
N GLY A 16 -12.58 -10.63 -13.47
CA GLY A 16 -11.57 -9.76 -14.07
C GLY A 16 -10.35 -9.79 -13.15
N CYS A 17 -9.37 -10.63 -13.48
CA CYS A 17 -8.10 -10.66 -12.78
C CYS A 17 -7.53 -9.24 -12.88
N SER A 18 -7.56 -8.50 -11.79
CA SER A 18 -6.69 -7.36 -11.61
C SER A 18 -5.25 -7.87 -11.82
N THR A 19 -4.53 -7.22 -12.71
CA THR A 19 -3.15 -7.59 -13.02
C THR A 19 -2.15 -7.07 -11.98
N ILE A 20 -2.65 -6.43 -10.93
CA ILE A 20 -1.81 -5.85 -9.87
C ILE A 20 -1.06 -6.96 -9.15
N GLN A 21 0.26 -6.89 -9.21
CA GLN A 21 1.13 -7.76 -8.44
C GLN A 21 1.35 -7.16 -7.06
N VAL A 22 0.91 -7.86 -6.03
CA VAL A 22 1.05 -7.42 -4.64
C VAL A 22 2.11 -8.25 -3.94
N THR A 23 2.97 -7.59 -3.20
CA THR A 23 3.91 -8.20 -2.27
C THR A 23 3.86 -7.47 -0.94
N SER A 24 3.99 -8.18 0.17
CA SER A 24 4.07 -7.59 1.50
C SER A 24 5.25 -8.15 2.29
N GLU A 25 5.80 -7.31 3.14
CA GLU A 25 6.90 -7.63 4.05
C GLU A 25 6.61 -7.04 5.42
N TYR A 26 6.94 -7.75 6.48
CA TYR A 26 6.66 -7.29 7.83
C TYR A 26 7.72 -7.76 8.84
N ASN A 27 7.81 -7.06 9.96
CA ASN A 27 8.65 -7.45 11.07
C ASN A 27 7.99 -8.62 11.84
N PRO A 28 8.52 -9.84 11.78
CA PRO A 28 7.90 -11.02 12.40
C PRO A 28 7.92 -10.98 13.94
N LYS A 29 8.69 -10.06 14.54
CA LYS A 29 8.75 -9.85 16.00
C LYS A 29 7.71 -8.85 16.50
N ARG A 30 6.99 -8.17 15.59
CA ARG A 30 5.95 -7.21 15.95
C ARG A 30 4.64 -7.92 16.26
N ASP A 31 4.04 -7.58 17.38
CA ASP A 31 2.66 -7.95 17.68
C ASP A 31 1.71 -6.99 16.97
N PHE A 32 1.05 -7.47 15.91
CA PHE A 32 0.06 -6.73 15.15
C PHE A 32 -1.33 -6.76 15.79
N SER A 33 -1.61 -7.70 16.68
CA SER A 33 -2.93 -7.85 17.32
C SER A 33 -3.25 -6.70 18.28
N SER A 34 -2.23 -6.05 18.80
CA SER A 34 -2.33 -4.91 19.72
C SER A 34 -2.64 -3.58 19.02
N LEU A 35 -2.48 -3.50 17.69
CA LEU A 35 -2.69 -2.28 16.93
C LEU A 35 -4.19 -1.98 16.78
N LYS A 36 -4.59 -0.74 17.09
CA LYS A 36 -5.99 -0.27 17.01
C LYS A 36 -6.13 1.09 16.35
N THR A 37 -5.12 1.93 16.49
CA THR A 37 -5.18 3.32 16.05
C THR A 37 -4.07 3.65 15.07
N TYR A 38 -4.36 4.55 14.12
CA TYR A 38 -3.39 5.00 13.15
C TYR A 38 -3.45 6.52 12.92
N ALA A 39 -2.36 7.06 12.44
CA ALA A 39 -2.30 8.41 11.89
C ALA A 39 -1.46 8.43 10.61
N TRP A 40 -1.64 9.46 9.81
CA TRP A 40 -0.75 9.72 8.70
C TRP A 40 0.61 10.22 9.23
N LEU A 41 1.69 9.75 8.62
CA LEU A 41 3.05 10.22 8.93
C LEU A 41 3.17 11.70 8.60
N ASN A 42 2.49 12.14 7.53
CA ASN A 42 2.51 13.50 7.02
C ASN A 42 1.12 13.92 6.54
N ASP A 43 0.70 15.13 6.84
CA ASP A 43 -0.58 15.69 6.39
C ASP A 43 -0.53 16.17 4.94
N MET A 44 0.65 16.56 4.45
CA MET A 44 0.88 16.98 3.07
C MET A 44 1.90 16.05 2.42
N ASP A 45 1.41 14.98 1.83
CA ASP A 45 2.26 14.04 1.12
C ASP A 45 2.73 14.64 -0.21
N HIS A 46 4.04 14.58 -0.42
CA HIS A 46 4.65 14.66 -1.75
C HIS A 46 5.19 13.26 -2.09
N PRO A 47 4.29 12.34 -2.43
CA PRO A 47 4.62 10.90 -2.51
C PRO A 47 5.51 10.57 -3.71
N SER A 48 5.84 11.54 -4.54
CA SER A 48 6.61 11.33 -5.76
C SER A 48 7.12 12.64 -6.33
N ASP A 49 8.23 12.60 -7.06
CA ASP A 49 8.68 13.71 -7.91
C ASP A 49 7.89 13.78 -9.23
N ASN A 50 7.07 12.77 -9.53
CA ASN A 50 6.27 12.73 -10.74
C ASN A 50 4.94 13.46 -10.54
N LEU A 51 4.70 14.53 -11.31
CA LEU A 51 3.48 15.34 -11.22
C LEU A 51 2.18 14.58 -11.52
N ARG A 52 2.23 13.44 -12.20
CA ARG A 52 1.06 12.58 -12.43
C ARG A 52 0.60 11.90 -11.14
N ILE A 53 1.50 11.69 -10.19
CA ILE A 53 1.20 11.17 -8.86
C ILE A 53 1.05 12.31 -7.86
N ASN A 54 1.97 13.26 -7.90
CA ASN A 54 2.00 14.37 -6.97
C ASN A 54 0.98 15.46 -7.39
N ASN A 55 -0.27 15.09 -7.41
CA ASN A 55 -1.40 16.00 -7.62
C ASN A 55 -2.52 15.70 -6.62
N GLU A 56 -3.28 16.72 -6.28
CA GLU A 56 -4.29 16.67 -5.23
C GLU A 56 -5.35 15.58 -5.44
N LEU A 57 -5.76 15.34 -6.68
CA LEU A 57 -6.77 14.32 -7.00
C LEU A 57 -6.28 12.91 -6.67
N VAL A 58 -5.05 12.58 -7.08
CA VAL A 58 -4.43 11.27 -6.81
C VAL A 58 -4.18 11.11 -5.31
N ILE A 59 -3.55 12.12 -4.68
CA ILE A 59 -3.25 12.11 -3.24
C ILE A 59 -4.52 11.88 -2.43
N ARG A 60 -5.58 12.64 -2.70
CA ARG A 60 -6.86 12.50 -2.02
C ARG A 60 -7.51 11.14 -2.27
N SER A 61 -7.43 10.63 -3.51
CA SER A 61 -8.01 9.32 -3.85
C SER A 61 -7.32 8.18 -3.12
N VAL A 62 -5.98 8.21 -3.03
CA VAL A 62 -5.21 7.21 -2.28
C VAL A 62 -5.53 7.30 -0.79
N ARG A 63 -5.52 8.50 -0.21
CA ARG A 63 -5.81 8.69 1.23
C ARG A 63 -7.21 8.17 1.59
N ASN A 64 -8.23 8.53 0.82
CA ASN A 64 -9.59 8.06 1.06
C ASN A 64 -9.67 6.52 1.00
N ALA A 65 -9.07 5.91 -0.02
CA ALA A 65 -9.07 4.46 -0.16
C ALA A 65 -8.34 3.75 0.98
N VAL A 66 -7.24 4.32 1.48
CA VAL A 66 -6.50 3.81 2.64
C VAL A 66 -7.36 3.93 3.91
N GLU A 67 -7.95 5.09 4.16
CA GLU A 67 -8.81 5.33 5.32
C GLU A 67 -10.00 4.36 5.32
N GLU A 68 -10.72 4.23 4.20
CA GLU A 68 -11.81 3.28 4.04
C GLU A 68 -11.35 1.82 4.29
N SER A 69 -10.18 1.44 3.76
CA SER A 69 -9.64 0.10 3.95
C SER A 69 -9.28 -0.19 5.40
N LEU A 70 -8.61 0.74 6.09
CA LEU A 70 -8.24 0.58 7.49
C LEU A 70 -9.46 0.60 8.41
N GLU A 71 -10.40 1.50 8.20
CA GLU A 71 -11.65 1.59 8.96
C GLU A 71 -12.49 0.32 8.82
N SER A 72 -12.57 -0.25 7.61
CA SER A 72 -13.27 -1.53 7.37
C SER A 72 -12.67 -2.71 8.15
N LYS A 73 -11.39 -2.60 8.53
CA LYS A 73 -10.66 -3.56 9.35
C LYS A 73 -10.72 -3.24 10.86
N GLY A 74 -11.42 -2.17 11.24
CA GLY A 74 -11.62 -1.76 12.63
C GLY A 74 -10.52 -0.86 13.19
N PHE A 75 -9.61 -0.34 12.37
CA PHE A 75 -8.65 0.66 12.81
C PHE A 75 -9.29 2.05 12.91
N VAL A 76 -8.90 2.81 13.91
CA VAL A 76 -9.44 4.16 14.17
C VAL A 76 -8.36 5.21 13.91
N LYS A 77 -8.70 6.20 13.09
CA LYS A 77 -7.82 7.34 12.84
C LYS A 77 -7.72 8.24 14.08
N THR A 78 -6.50 8.66 14.39
CA THR A 78 -6.22 9.51 15.55
C THR A 78 -5.10 10.50 15.25
N THR A 79 -4.60 11.19 16.28
CA THR A 79 -3.43 12.07 16.17
C THR A 79 -2.14 11.26 16.22
N ARG A 80 -1.05 11.82 15.70
CA ARG A 80 0.24 11.13 15.57
C ARG A 80 0.80 10.63 16.90
N ASP A 81 0.65 11.39 17.94
CA ASP A 81 1.11 11.11 19.31
C ASP A 81 0.29 10.03 20.02
N GLN A 82 -0.91 9.74 19.54
CA GLN A 82 -1.81 8.71 20.08
C GLN A 82 -1.91 7.46 19.19
N ALA A 83 -1.25 7.45 18.03
CA ALA A 83 -1.33 6.36 17.09
C ALA A 83 -0.45 5.18 17.49
N ASP A 84 -0.97 3.97 17.31
CA ASP A 84 -0.20 2.73 17.46
C ASP A 84 0.73 2.51 16.28
N PHE A 85 0.37 3.03 15.10
CA PHE A 85 1.24 3.07 13.94
C PHE A 85 0.97 4.30 13.07
N LEU A 86 1.99 4.69 12.33
CA LEU A 86 1.89 5.72 11.31
C LEU A 86 1.85 5.07 9.94
N ILE A 87 1.05 5.62 9.03
CA ILE A 87 1.01 5.18 7.64
C ILE A 87 1.56 6.27 6.73
N SER A 88 2.33 5.86 5.76
CA SER A 88 2.80 6.69 4.65
C SER A 88 2.70 5.93 3.35
N TRP A 89 2.78 6.63 2.22
CA TRP A 89 2.78 6.01 0.92
C TRP A 89 3.74 6.72 -0.04
N PHE A 90 4.21 5.97 -1.01
CA PHE A 90 5.05 6.45 -2.09
C PHE A 90 4.54 5.88 -3.42
N GLY A 91 4.57 6.68 -4.47
CA GLY A 91 4.16 6.28 -5.80
C GLY A 91 5.25 6.52 -6.85
N ALA A 92 5.37 5.64 -7.82
CA ALA A 92 6.26 5.80 -8.96
C ALA A 92 5.55 5.48 -10.28
N ILE A 93 5.78 6.32 -11.29
CA ILE A 93 5.35 6.10 -12.67
C ILE A 93 6.57 6.28 -13.57
N GLU A 94 6.80 5.32 -14.45
CA GLU A 94 7.84 5.35 -15.50
C GLU A 94 9.28 5.48 -14.98
N GLN A 95 9.49 5.48 -13.69
CA GLN A 95 10.80 5.50 -13.07
C GLN A 95 11.05 4.23 -12.27
N LYS A 96 12.27 3.77 -12.28
CA LYS A 96 12.73 2.79 -11.32
C LYS A 96 13.04 3.51 -10.01
N VAL A 97 12.34 3.14 -8.95
CA VAL A 97 12.56 3.73 -7.62
C VAL A 97 13.56 2.88 -6.86
N LYS A 98 14.65 3.49 -6.45
CA LYS A 98 15.67 2.84 -5.61
C LYS A 98 15.34 2.99 -4.13
N ALA A 99 15.79 2.05 -3.33
CA ALA A 99 15.67 2.09 -1.87
C ALA A 99 16.23 3.40 -1.26
N GLU A 100 17.31 3.91 -1.83
CA GLU A 100 17.91 5.19 -1.43
C GLU A 100 16.93 6.35 -1.55
N THR A 101 16.14 6.41 -2.62
CA THR A 101 15.11 7.45 -2.83
C THR A 101 14.04 7.39 -1.75
N ILE A 102 13.59 6.19 -1.40
CA ILE A 102 12.60 5.98 -0.33
C ILE A 102 13.18 6.37 1.03
N THR A 103 14.43 6.02 1.30
CA THR A 103 15.12 6.40 2.54
C THR A 103 15.24 7.91 2.66
N HIS A 104 15.60 8.61 1.59
CA HIS A 104 15.64 10.06 1.57
C HIS A 104 14.28 10.71 1.83
N PHE A 105 13.21 10.14 1.30
CA PHE A 105 11.84 10.60 1.57
C PHE A 105 11.50 10.57 3.06
N TYR A 106 11.92 9.53 3.78
CA TYR A 106 11.64 9.40 5.21
C TYR A 106 12.63 10.12 6.14
N ALA A 107 13.80 10.53 5.64
CA ALA A 107 14.84 11.15 6.47
C ALA A 107 14.36 12.41 7.25
N PRO A 108 13.58 13.35 6.67
CA PRO A 108 13.08 14.52 7.38
C PRO A 108 12.14 14.21 8.55
N TYR A 109 11.54 13.01 8.56
CA TYR A 109 10.62 12.55 9.60
C TYR A 109 11.29 11.72 10.68
N GLY A 110 12.62 11.60 10.65
CA GLY A 110 13.39 10.80 11.61
C GLY A 110 13.53 9.32 11.25
N TYR A 111 13.10 8.90 10.07
CA TYR A 111 13.12 7.52 9.61
C TYR A 111 14.20 7.24 8.54
N GLY A 112 15.23 8.08 8.46
CA GLY A 112 16.32 7.94 7.45
C GLY A 112 17.17 6.68 7.57
N THR A 113 16.97 5.87 8.62
CA THR A 113 17.69 4.60 8.85
C THR A 113 16.81 3.37 8.70
N LEU A 114 15.62 3.50 8.10
CA LEU A 114 14.65 2.41 7.97
C LEU A 114 15.24 1.09 7.46
N TYR A 115 16.19 1.16 6.54
CA TYR A 115 16.82 -0.01 5.94
C TYR A 115 18.12 -0.45 6.63
N ARG A 116 18.52 0.22 7.72
CA ARG A 116 19.69 -0.13 8.49
C ARG A 116 19.39 -0.88 9.78
N ASP A 117 18.09 -1.06 10.10
CA ASP A 117 17.68 -1.77 11.30
C ASP A 117 17.98 -3.28 11.14
N PRO A 118 18.90 -3.86 11.94
CA PRO A 118 19.23 -5.28 11.87
C PRO A 118 18.08 -6.18 12.34
N ALA A 119 17.03 -5.62 12.94
CA ALA A 119 15.83 -6.37 13.32
C ALA A 119 14.98 -6.76 12.11
N TRP A 120 15.18 -6.12 10.96
CA TRP A 120 14.53 -6.50 9.70
C TRP A 120 15.18 -7.76 9.14
N ASN A 121 14.32 -8.68 8.75
CA ASN A 121 14.72 -9.87 8.02
C ASN A 121 15.50 -9.46 6.75
N THR A 122 16.51 -10.24 6.39
CA THR A 122 17.30 -10.06 5.15
C THR A 122 16.42 -9.94 3.90
N GLN A 123 15.22 -10.52 3.92
CA GLN A 123 14.23 -10.48 2.85
C GLN A 123 13.58 -9.09 2.72
N ALA A 124 13.27 -8.43 3.84
CA ALA A 124 12.75 -7.05 3.84
C ALA A 124 13.80 -6.06 3.31
N GLN A 125 15.08 -6.28 3.64
CA GLN A 125 16.19 -5.50 3.07
C GLN A 125 16.32 -5.74 1.55
N ALA A 126 16.13 -6.97 1.10
CA ALA A 126 16.16 -7.30 -0.33
C ALA A 126 15.03 -6.63 -1.11
N VAL A 127 13.83 -6.52 -0.53
CA VAL A 127 12.72 -5.75 -1.12
C VAL A 127 13.04 -4.25 -1.15
N ALA A 128 13.65 -3.74 -0.09
CA ALA A 128 14.07 -2.35 0.01
C ALA A 128 15.11 -1.95 -1.05
N LEU A 129 15.93 -2.90 -1.48
CA LEU A 129 16.96 -2.70 -2.50
C LEU A 129 16.46 -2.97 -3.94
N LYS A 130 15.22 -3.47 -4.11
CA LYS A 130 14.65 -3.65 -5.44
C LYS A 130 14.39 -2.29 -6.10
N GLU A 131 14.61 -2.25 -7.41
CA GLU A 131 14.10 -1.19 -8.24
C GLU A 131 12.61 -1.46 -8.51
N TYR A 132 11.77 -0.45 -8.29
CA TYR A 132 10.34 -0.54 -8.58
C TYR A 132 10.09 -0.08 -10.00
N GLU A 133 9.38 -0.89 -10.75
CA GLU A 133 9.02 -0.58 -12.13
C GLU A 133 7.83 0.40 -12.23
N LYS A 134 7.45 0.75 -13.45
CA LYS A 134 6.32 1.61 -13.78
C LYS A 134 5.06 1.24 -12.99
N GLY A 135 4.36 2.23 -12.45
CA GLY A 135 3.10 2.03 -11.75
C GLY A 135 3.20 1.30 -10.42
N SER A 136 4.17 1.65 -9.60
CA SER A 136 4.30 1.12 -8.24
C SER A 136 3.61 2.03 -7.22
N LEU A 137 2.86 1.44 -6.28
CA LEU A 137 2.40 2.03 -5.05
C LEU A 137 3.01 1.28 -3.88
N ILE A 138 3.55 2.00 -2.93
CA ILE A 138 4.18 1.47 -1.72
C ILE A 138 3.48 2.07 -0.52
N PHE A 139 3.05 1.23 0.41
CA PHE A 139 2.53 1.65 1.71
C PHE A 139 3.46 1.17 2.80
N ASP A 140 3.86 2.09 3.66
CA ASP A 140 4.72 1.84 4.80
C ASP A 140 3.97 2.11 6.09
N LEU A 141 3.98 1.14 6.99
CA LEU A 141 3.49 1.29 8.34
C LEU A 141 4.69 1.32 9.31
N LEU A 142 4.71 2.33 10.15
CA LEU A 142 5.84 2.69 10.99
C LEU A 142 5.42 2.67 12.46
N ASP A 143 6.27 2.14 13.32
CA ASP A 143 6.10 2.25 14.76
C ASP A 143 6.57 3.63 15.23
N PRO A 144 5.68 4.48 15.80
CA PRO A 144 6.05 5.84 16.20
C PRO A 144 7.01 5.89 17.39
N LYS A 145 7.10 4.81 18.19
CA LYS A 145 7.94 4.76 19.41
C LYS A 145 9.37 4.33 19.10
N SER A 146 9.51 3.31 18.26
CA SER A 146 10.82 2.77 17.88
C SER A 146 11.40 3.37 16.61
N ASN A 147 10.62 4.17 15.88
CA ASN A 147 10.98 4.72 14.56
C ASN A 147 11.36 3.63 13.55
N THR A 148 10.70 2.47 13.62
CA THR A 148 10.98 1.35 12.74
C THR A 148 9.81 1.08 11.81
N LEU A 149 10.12 0.59 10.62
CA LEU A 149 9.13 0.07 9.69
C LEU A 149 8.62 -1.27 10.24
N ILE A 150 7.32 -1.44 10.37
CA ILE A 150 6.70 -2.67 10.88
C ILE A 150 6.05 -3.51 9.78
N TRP A 151 5.57 -2.87 8.72
CA TRP A 151 4.97 -3.53 7.58
C TRP A 151 5.14 -2.66 6.33
N ARG A 152 5.31 -3.30 5.19
CA ARG A 152 5.33 -2.70 3.86
C ARG A 152 4.48 -3.51 2.91
N GLY A 153 3.61 -2.84 2.18
CA GLY A 153 2.90 -3.40 1.04
C GLY A 153 3.28 -2.70 -0.25
N ILE A 154 3.47 -3.47 -1.30
CA ILE A 154 3.85 -2.98 -2.62
C ILE A 154 2.87 -3.52 -3.64
N GLY A 155 2.25 -2.63 -4.41
CA GLY A 155 1.45 -2.97 -5.57
C GLY A 155 2.13 -2.48 -6.84
N GLN A 156 2.22 -3.34 -7.85
CA GLN A 156 2.82 -3.02 -9.14
C GLN A 156 1.85 -3.37 -10.26
N ASP A 157 1.63 -2.42 -11.16
CA ASP A 157 0.79 -2.65 -12.34
C ASP A 157 1.28 -1.82 -13.52
N ARG A 158 0.78 -2.19 -14.69
CA ARG A 158 1.02 -1.45 -15.92
C ARG A 158 0.17 -0.18 -15.93
N ILE A 159 0.81 0.98 -16.09
CA ILE A 159 0.08 2.25 -16.21
C ILE A 159 -0.56 2.34 -17.59
N THR A 160 -1.88 2.55 -17.61
CA THR A 160 -2.63 2.85 -18.82
C THR A 160 -2.76 4.37 -18.95
N GLU A 161 -2.31 4.91 -20.07
CA GLU A 161 -2.43 6.34 -20.37
C GLU A 161 -3.85 6.71 -20.84
N GLY A 162 -4.19 7.99 -20.72
CA GLY A 162 -5.47 8.52 -21.21
C GLY A 162 -6.71 8.09 -20.45
N LEU A 163 -6.55 7.56 -19.23
CA LEU A 163 -7.70 7.21 -18.39
C LEU A 163 -8.43 8.47 -17.90
N SER A 164 -9.77 8.39 -17.83
CA SER A 164 -10.57 9.41 -17.15
C SER A 164 -10.30 9.44 -15.65
N GLY A 165 -10.54 10.58 -15.01
CA GLY A 165 -10.37 10.74 -13.55
C GLY A 165 -11.11 9.68 -12.73
N GLU A 166 -12.34 9.31 -13.14
CA GLU A 166 -13.12 8.27 -12.49
C GLU A 166 -12.46 6.88 -12.59
N LYS A 167 -11.89 6.55 -13.76
CA LYS A 167 -11.15 5.29 -13.92
C LYS A 167 -9.88 5.29 -13.08
N ILE A 168 -9.16 6.42 -13.03
CA ILE A 168 -7.97 6.56 -12.18
C ILE A 168 -8.37 6.33 -10.72
N LYS A 169 -9.41 7.00 -10.23
CA LYS A 169 -9.91 6.84 -8.85
C LYS A 169 -10.27 5.38 -8.55
N LYS A 170 -11.02 4.73 -9.44
CA LYS A 170 -11.42 3.33 -9.29
C LYS A 170 -10.21 2.39 -9.24
N ASN A 171 -9.24 2.59 -10.12
CA ASN A 171 -8.03 1.76 -10.18
C ASN A 171 -7.17 1.96 -8.91
N LEU A 172 -7.01 3.20 -8.44
CA LEU A 172 -6.30 3.50 -7.19
C LEU A 172 -6.99 2.84 -5.99
N HIS A 173 -8.32 2.94 -5.90
CA HIS A 173 -9.07 2.30 -4.83
C HIS A 173 -8.87 0.77 -4.82
N LEU A 174 -8.94 0.14 -6.00
CA LEU A 174 -8.70 -1.29 -6.14
C LEU A 174 -7.27 -1.67 -5.75
N ALA A 175 -6.28 -0.89 -6.21
CA ALA A 175 -4.87 -1.12 -5.87
C ALA A 175 -4.63 -1.04 -4.35
N VAL A 176 -5.11 0.03 -3.71
CA VAL A 176 -5.02 0.21 -2.26
C VAL A 176 -5.66 -0.95 -1.50
N SER A 177 -6.89 -1.31 -1.87
CA SER A 177 -7.63 -2.42 -1.26
C SER A 177 -6.86 -3.74 -1.35
N GLN A 178 -6.26 -4.04 -2.51
CA GLN A 178 -5.48 -5.26 -2.70
C GLN A 178 -4.16 -5.24 -1.93
N ILE A 179 -3.45 -4.11 -1.90
CA ILE A 179 -2.18 -4.00 -1.17
C ILE A 179 -2.44 -4.16 0.33
N LEU A 180 -3.45 -3.47 0.87
CA LEU A 180 -3.78 -3.53 2.29
C LEU A 180 -4.55 -4.80 2.69
N ALA A 181 -4.91 -5.68 1.75
CA ALA A 181 -5.59 -6.94 2.08
C ALA A 181 -4.76 -7.80 3.05
N ASP A 182 -3.43 -7.81 2.87
CA ASP A 182 -2.49 -8.56 3.69
C ASP A 182 -2.10 -7.86 5.02
N PHE A 183 -2.73 -6.73 5.36
CA PHE A 183 -2.52 -6.04 6.63
C PHE A 183 -3.77 -6.12 7.51
N PRO A 184 -3.65 -6.50 8.82
CA PRO A 184 -2.44 -7.01 9.47
C PRO A 184 -2.08 -8.42 8.98
N PRO A 185 -0.78 -8.78 8.98
CA PRO A 185 -0.37 -10.10 8.54
C PRO A 185 -0.82 -11.18 9.54
N GLU A 186 -1.18 -12.35 9.01
CA GLU A 186 -1.41 -13.54 9.85
C GLU A 186 -0.04 -14.06 10.33
N ILE A 187 0.22 -13.94 11.61
CA ILE A 187 1.43 -14.50 12.23
C ILE A 187 1.19 -15.98 12.43
N LYS A 188 1.93 -16.80 11.69
CA LYS A 188 1.91 -18.28 11.83
C LYS A 188 2.83 -18.72 12.94
#